data_603ac0b220e1ba277a89c7eae2baf2d1
#
_entry.id   603ac0b220e1ba277a89c7eae2baf2d1
#
_cell.length_a   1.000
_cell.length_b   1.000
_cell.length_c   1.000
_cell.angle_alpha   90.00
_cell.angle_beta   90.00
_cell.angle_gamma   90.00
#
_symmetry.space_group_name_H-M   'P 1'
#
loop_
_entity.id
_entity.type
_entity.pdbx_description
1 polymer ?
#
loop_
_entity_poly.entity_id
_entity_poly.type
_entity_poly.pdbx_seq_one_letter_code
_entity_poly.pdbx_strand_id
1 'polypeptide(L)'
;MRDGNSDIMIRIGNGYDVHVLTEGRKLVLGGVEIPHTKGVLGHSDGDVLVHAVMDAMLGALALGDIVKLFPDTYMKYENIDITILLKRVKELIAERGYKIINLDSIIVLQKPKVKPYIEAMRKRIAEVLEIDVEQVSVKATTEEKLGFTGDESGVKSYCVLLLEK
;
A
#
# COMPACT_ATOMS: atom_id res chain seq x y z
N MET A 1 28.98 35.26 0.37
CA MET A 1 27.69 34.87 -0.23
C MET A 1 27.59 33.37 -0.13
N ARG A 2 26.69 32.86 0.70
CA ARG A 2 26.42 31.42 0.76
C ARG A 2 25.40 31.17 -0.32
N ASP A 3 25.80 30.46 -1.36
CA ASP A 3 24.90 30.02 -2.43
C ASP A 3 23.82 29.15 -1.81
N GLY A 4 22.56 29.51 -2.07
CA GLY A 4 21.40 28.84 -1.51
C GLY A 4 21.21 27.44 -2.10
N ASN A 5 22.04 26.51 -1.69
CA ASN A 5 21.80 25.11 -1.88
C ASN A 5 20.83 24.71 -0.77
N SER A 6 19.54 24.70 -1.06
CA SER A 6 18.56 24.08 -0.16
C SER A 6 18.94 22.60 -0.07
N ASP A 7 19.42 22.17 1.09
CA ASP A 7 19.75 20.78 1.34
C ASP A 7 18.51 19.93 1.10
N ILE A 8 18.55 19.09 0.07
CA ILE A 8 17.48 18.14 -0.23
C ILE A 8 17.45 17.10 0.89
N MET A 9 16.32 17.01 1.58
CA MET A 9 16.10 16.00 2.60
C MET A 9 15.41 14.78 1.98
N ILE A 10 16.08 13.63 2.04
CA ILE A 10 15.52 12.34 1.57
C ILE A 10 15.17 11.49 2.79
N ARG A 11 13.99 10.87 2.73
CA ARG A 11 13.48 9.97 3.77
C ARG A 11 13.07 8.65 3.13
N ILE A 12 13.45 7.55 3.76
CA ILE A 12 13.03 6.20 3.38
C ILE A 12 11.95 5.70 4.33
N GLY A 13 10.95 5.01 3.79
CA GLY A 13 9.95 4.31 4.58
C GLY A 13 9.73 2.90 4.07
N ASN A 14 9.38 1.99 4.96
CA ASN A 14 8.92 0.66 4.61
C ASN A 14 7.56 0.37 5.25
N GLY A 15 6.76 -0.44 4.58
CA GLY A 15 5.47 -0.89 5.08
C GLY A 15 5.30 -2.38 4.86
N TYR A 16 4.53 -2.99 5.73
CA TYR A 16 4.16 -4.39 5.68
C TYR A 16 2.73 -4.55 6.14
N ASP A 17 1.96 -5.39 5.44
CA ASP A 17 0.64 -5.79 5.88
C ASP A 17 0.34 -7.24 5.52
N VAL A 18 -0.50 -7.89 6.31
CA VAL A 18 -0.92 -9.27 6.14
C VAL A 18 -2.38 -9.42 6.55
N HIS A 19 -3.14 -10.17 5.75
CA HIS A 19 -4.52 -10.50 6.05
C HIS A 19 -4.85 -11.95 5.75
N VAL A 20 -5.82 -12.47 6.48
CA VAL A 20 -6.40 -13.80 6.24
C VAL A 20 -7.21 -13.77 4.95
N LEU A 21 -7.07 -14.82 4.14
CA LEU A 21 -7.94 -15.11 3.01
C LEU A 21 -9.08 -16.02 3.45
N THR A 22 -10.29 -15.66 3.10
CA THR A 22 -11.50 -16.44 3.43
C THR A 22 -12.49 -16.44 2.27
N GLU A 23 -13.28 -17.48 2.17
CA GLU A 23 -14.32 -17.58 1.16
C GLU A 23 -15.44 -16.56 1.36
N GLY A 24 -16.08 -16.16 0.27
CA GLY A 24 -17.22 -15.23 0.30
C GLY A 24 -16.87 -13.76 0.50
N ARG A 25 -15.59 -13.41 0.45
CA ARG A 25 -15.11 -12.03 0.53
C ARG A 25 -14.50 -11.58 -0.81
N LYS A 26 -14.53 -10.28 -1.04
CA LYS A 26 -13.86 -9.67 -2.19
C LYS A 26 -12.35 -9.65 -1.99
N LEU A 27 -11.61 -9.89 -3.07
CA LEU A 27 -10.16 -9.71 -3.13
C LEU A 27 -9.88 -8.36 -3.79
N VAL A 28 -9.41 -7.40 -3.00
CA VAL A 28 -9.01 -6.07 -3.49
C VAL A 28 -7.52 -5.89 -3.20
N LEU A 29 -6.75 -5.60 -4.23
CA LEU A 29 -5.31 -5.35 -4.14
C LEU A 29 -4.93 -4.14 -4.99
N GLY A 30 -4.23 -3.18 -4.39
CA GLY A 30 -3.84 -1.95 -5.09
C GLY A 30 -5.04 -1.13 -5.58
N GLY A 31 -6.17 -1.19 -4.88
CA GLY A 31 -7.41 -0.53 -5.25
C GLY A 31 -8.14 -1.20 -6.42
N VAL A 32 -7.76 -2.43 -6.78
CA VAL A 32 -8.34 -3.20 -7.90
C VAL A 32 -8.99 -4.47 -7.37
N GLU A 33 -10.28 -4.66 -7.69
CA GLU A 33 -11.00 -5.90 -7.37
C GLU A 33 -10.58 -7.01 -8.34
N ILE A 34 -10.13 -8.14 -7.78
CA ILE A 34 -9.65 -9.30 -8.53
C ILE A 34 -10.65 -10.45 -8.36
N PRO A 35 -11.19 -11.01 -9.44
CA PRO A 35 -12.08 -12.16 -9.36
C PRO A 35 -11.37 -13.36 -8.72
N HIS A 36 -11.93 -13.86 -7.62
CA HIS A 36 -11.44 -15.04 -6.92
C HIS A 36 -12.50 -15.58 -5.96
N THR A 37 -12.39 -16.85 -5.57
CA THR A 37 -13.30 -17.49 -4.61
C THR A 37 -13.07 -17.04 -3.18
N LYS A 38 -11.84 -16.63 -2.86
CA LYS A 38 -11.45 -16.08 -1.57
C LYS A 38 -11.15 -14.59 -1.67
N GLY A 39 -11.41 -13.88 -0.62
CA GLY A 39 -11.05 -12.48 -0.46
C GLY A 39 -10.50 -12.23 0.93
N VAL A 40 -10.24 -10.97 1.23
CA VAL A 40 -9.54 -10.57 2.45
C VAL A 40 -10.53 -10.34 3.59
N LEU A 41 -10.23 -10.91 4.74
CA LEU A 41 -10.92 -10.63 5.99
C LEU A 41 -10.23 -9.45 6.69
N GLY A 42 -10.91 -8.31 6.74
CA GLY A 42 -10.39 -7.08 7.35
C GLY A 42 -11.48 -6.06 7.65
N HIS A 43 -11.14 -5.00 8.38
CA HIS A 43 -12.09 -3.94 8.73
C HIS A 43 -12.44 -3.00 7.57
N SER A 44 -11.50 -2.78 6.64
CA SER A 44 -11.75 -2.10 5.36
C SER A 44 -11.95 -3.14 4.25
N ASP A 45 -11.64 -2.80 3.01
CA ASP A 45 -11.58 -3.76 1.92
C ASP A 45 -10.40 -4.76 2.06
N GLY A 46 -9.57 -4.59 3.09
CA GLY A 46 -8.45 -5.48 3.41
C GLY A 46 -7.30 -5.42 2.40
N ASP A 47 -7.17 -4.34 1.65
CA ASP A 47 -6.13 -4.15 0.65
C ASP A 47 -4.74 -4.05 1.29
N VAL A 48 -4.03 -5.19 1.33
CA VAL A 48 -2.70 -5.28 1.94
C VAL A 48 -1.67 -4.41 1.23
N LEU A 49 -1.81 -4.19 -0.07
CA LEU A 49 -0.87 -3.38 -0.83
C LEU A 49 -1.02 -1.90 -0.49
N VAL A 50 -2.22 -1.37 -0.54
CA VAL A 50 -2.47 0.04 -0.20
C VAL A 50 -2.13 0.32 1.25
N HIS A 51 -2.42 -0.61 2.17
CA HIS A 51 -2.04 -0.49 3.58
C HIS A 51 -0.50 -0.41 3.74
N ALA A 52 0.24 -1.29 3.08
CA ALA A 52 1.71 -1.26 3.11
C ALA A 52 2.28 0.05 2.56
N VAL A 53 1.68 0.60 1.49
CA VAL A 53 2.07 1.92 0.94
C VAL A 53 1.84 3.03 1.96
N MET A 54 0.69 3.07 2.62
CA MET A 54 0.40 4.09 3.62
C MET A 54 1.36 4.03 4.82
N ASP A 55 1.63 2.83 5.34
CA ASP A 55 2.55 2.67 6.46
C ASP A 55 3.99 3.03 6.07
N ALA A 56 4.40 2.76 4.85
CA ALA A 56 5.69 3.22 4.34
C ALA A 56 5.78 4.76 4.30
N MET A 57 4.72 5.44 3.86
CA MET A 57 4.66 6.90 3.83
C MET A 57 4.75 7.50 5.23
N LEU A 58 3.99 6.97 6.18
CA LEU A 58 3.99 7.41 7.56
C LEU A 58 5.32 7.11 8.26
N GLY A 59 5.87 5.92 8.04
CA GLY A 59 7.15 5.51 8.60
C GLY A 59 8.32 6.37 8.13
N ALA A 60 8.31 6.81 6.88
CA ALA A 60 9.33 7.72 6.35
C ALA A 60 9.43 9.03 7.14
N LEU A 61 8.31 9.50 7.70
CA LEU A 61 8.25 10.73 8.50
C LEU A 61 8.19 10.46 10.03
N ALA A 62 8.42 9.23 10.45
CA ALA A 62 8.36 8.81 11.86
C ALA A 62 7.00 9.11 12.54
N LEU A 63 5.90 9.01 11.78
CA LEU A 63 4.54 9.29 12.25
C LEU A 63 3.82 8.04 12.82
N GLY A 64 4.47 6.89 12.80
CA GLY A 64 3.89 5.61 13.20
C GLY A 64 3.22 4.93 12.02
N ASP A 65 2.06 4.37 12.26
CA ASP A 65 1.27 3.63 11.30
C ASP A 65 -0.15 4.20 11.15
N ILE A 66 -0.92 3.61 10.24
CA ILE A 66 -2.27 4.07 9.95
C ILE A 66 -3.24 3.89 11.13
N VAL A 67 -3.06 2.84 11.94
CA VAL A 67 -3.90 2.56 13.12
C VAL A 67 -3.71 3.64 14.17
N LYS A 68 -2.45 4.06 14.39
CA LYS A 68 -2.12 5.15 15.30
C LYS A 68 -2.70 6.49 14.84
N LEU A 69 -2.67 6.74 13.53
CA LEU A 69 -3.08 8.02 12.98
C LEU A 69 -4.61 8.15 12.85
N PHE A 70 -5.31 7.06 12.56
CA PHE A 70 -6.74 7.02 12.31
C PHE A 70 -7.47 5.96 13.14
N PRO A 71 -7.35 5.97 14.48
CA PRO A 71 -7.89 4.90 15.32
C PRO A 71 -9.41 4.76 15.20
N ASP A 72 -10.14 5.87 15.12
CA ASP A 72 -11.61 5.88 15.03
C ASP A 72 -12.12 5.52 13.63
N THR A 73 -11.32 5.75 12.61
CA THR A 73 -11.67 5.48 11.21
C THR A 73 -11.60 3.99 10.90
N TYR A 74 -10.66 3.29 11.55
CA TYR A 74 -10.50 1.85 11.41
C TYR A 74 -11.69 1.06 11.96
N MET A 75 -12.35 1.60 13.00
CA MET A 75 -13.50 0.97 13.66
C MET A 75 -14.84 1.32 13.02
N LYS A 76 -14.94 2.47 12.32
CA LYS A 76 -16.21 3.03 11.81
C LYS A 76 -16.57 2.63 10.39
N TYR A 77 -15.61 2.11 9.61
CA TYR A 77 -15.80 1.91 8.17
C TYR A 77 -15.51 0.47 7.76
N GLU A 78 -16.38 -0.45 8.17
CA GLU A 78 -16.42 -1.77 7.54
C GLU A 78 -16.66 -1.60 6.03
N ASN A 79 -15.79 -2.21 5.22
CA ASN A 79 -15.83 -2.20 3.76
C ASN A 79 -15.55 -0.84 3.06
N ILE A 80 -14.91 0.11 3.73
CA ILE A 80 -14.49 1.34 3.06
C ILE A 80 -13.38 1.04 2.03
N ASP A 81 -13.45 1.76 0.91
CA ASP A 81 -12.32 1.84 -0.04
C ASP A 81 -11.13 2.52 0.63
N ILE A 82 -10.10 1.75 0.93
CA ILE A 82 -8.90 2.22 1.65
C ILE A 82 -8.12 3.29 0.86
N THR A 83 -8.38 3.45 -0.43
CA THR A 83 -7.76 4.52 -1.24
C THR A 83 -8.16 5.92 -0.75
N ILE A 84 -9.30 6.04 -0.05
CA ILE A 84 -9.69 7.29 0.60
C ILE A 84 -8.70 7.65 1.71
N LEU A 85 -8.26 6.66 2.50
CA LEU A 85 -7.24 6.85 3.53
C LEU A 85 -5.86 7.12 2.91
N LEU A 86 -5.54 6.46 1.80
CA LEU A 86 -4.31 6.72 1.06
C LEU A 86 -4.21 8.18 0.63
N LYS A 87 -5.29 8.75 0.14
CA LYS A 87 -5.36 10.17 -0.21
C LYS A 87 -5.12 11.07 0.99
N ARG A 88 -5.68 10.75 2.16
CA ARG A 88 -5.45 11.50 3.41
C ARG A 88 -3.99 11.44 3.85
N VAL A 89 -3.36 10.28 3.76
CA VAL A 89 -1.93 10.14 4.09
C VAL A 89 -1.07 10.95 3.12
N LYS A 90 -1.40 10.94 1.82
CA LYS A 90 -0.74 11.78 0.81
C LYS A 90 -0.84 13.26 1.15
N GLU A 91 -2.02 13.75 1.52
CA GLU A 91 -2.22 15.14 1.95
C GLU A 91 -1.37 15.48 3.17
N LEU A 92 -1.28 14.57 4.15
CA LEU A 92 -0.51 14.74 5.37
C LEU A 92 0.99 14.90 5.10
N ILE A 93 1.57 14.09 4.20
CA ILE A 93 2.98 14.24 3.83
C ILE A 93 3.23 15.53 3.03
N ALA A 94 2.29 15.92 2.16
CA ALA A 94 2.36 17.15 1.40
C ALA A 94 2.32 18.41 2.29
N GLU A 95 1.49 18.40 3.34
CA GLU A 95 1.44 19.46 4.35
C GLU A 95 2.78 19.67 5.07
N ARG A 96 3.59 18.62 5.18
CA ARG A 96 4.95 18.66 5.73
C ARG A 96 6.03 19.03 4.70
N GLY A 97 5.62 19.32 3.47
CA GLY A 97 6.49 19.74 2.39
C GLY A 97 7.18 18.57 1.66
N TYR A 98 6.75 17.34 1.90
CA TYR A 98 7.35 16.17 1.25
C TYR A 98 6.54 15.73 0.03
N LYS A 99 7.25 15.17 -0.94
CA LYS A 99 6.67 14.49 -2.10
C LYS A 99 7.31 13.11 -2.28
N ILE A 100 6.60 12.22 -2.96
CA ILE A 100 7.09 10.88 -3.27
C ILE A 100 8.07 10.96 -4.43
N ILE A 101 9.27 10.40 -4.26
CA ILE A 101 10.22 10.17 -5.36
C ILE A 101 9.76 8.95 -6.15
N ASN A 102 9.64 7.82 -5.47
CA ASN A 102 9.13 6.57 -6.03
C ASN A 102 8.73 5.60 -4.92
N LEU A 103 7.97 4.59 -5.29
CA LEU A 103 7.67 3.45 -4.43
C LEU A 103 7.87 2.14 -5.19
N ASP A 104 8.30 1.13 -4.47
CA ASP A 104 8.41 -0.24 -4.95
C ASP A 104 7.70 -1.18 -3.97
N SER A 105 6.96 -2.12 -4.49
CA SER A 105 6.12 -3.00 -3.68
C SER A 105 6.11 -4.44 -4.18
N ILE A 106 5.80 -5.35 -3.27
CA ILE A 106 5.69 -6.78 -3.55
C ILE A 106 4.40 -7.31 -2.93
N ILE A 107 3.61 -8.02 -3.73
CA ILE A 107 2.48 -8.82 -3.26
C ILE A 107 2.93 -10.28 -3.19
N VAL A 108 2.70 -10.93 -2.06
CA VAL A 108 2.98 -12.35 -1.87
C VAL A 108 1.65 -13.09 -1.75
N LEU A 109 1.34 -13.89 -2.75
CA LEU A 109 0.04 -14.56 -2.91
C LEU A 109 0.19 -15.80 -3.77
N GLN A 110 -0.31 -16.95 -3.29
CA GLN A 110 -0.24 -18.20 -4.06
C GLN A 110 -1.21 -18.19 -5.22
N LYS A 111 -2.46 -17.83 -4.98
CA LYS A 111 -3.56 -17.72 -5.95
C LYS A 111 -4.49 -16.56 -5.58
N PRO A 112 -5.12 -15.91 -6.57
CA PRO A 112 -4.97 -16.09 -8.02
C PRO A 112 -3.66 -15.47 -8.56
N LYS A 113 -3.36 -15.68 -9.85
CA LYS A 113 -2.30 -14.95 -10.54
C LYS A 113 -2.70 -13.48 -10.67
N VAL A 114 -1.93 -12.58 -10.09
CA VAL A 114 -2.23 -11.14 -10.09
C VAL A 114 -1.53 -10.37 -11.21
N LYS A 115 -0.63 -11.02 -11.93
CA LYS A 115 0.11 -10.40 -13.05
C LYS A 115 -0.77 -9.63 -14.03
N PRO A 116 -1.95 -10.12 -14.47
CA PRO A 116 -2.82 -9.37 -15.39
C PRO A 116 -3.35 -8.05 -14.81
N TYR A 117 -3.31 -7.88 -13.49
CA TYR A 117 -3.88 -6.72 -12.79
C TYR A 117 -2.84 -5.70 -12.32
N ILE A 118 -1.55 -6.01 -12.46
CA ILE A 118 -0.45 -5.16 -11.95
C ILE A 118 -0.50 -3.76 -12.56
N GLU A 119 -0.71 -3.63 -13.86
CA GLU A 119 -0.77 -2.32 -14.51
C GLU A 119 -1.97 -1.49 -14.02
N ALA A 120 -3.12 -2.12 -13.79
CA ALA A 120 -4.28 -1.45 -13.22
C ALA A 120 -4.02 -0.97 -11.78
N MET A 121 -3.31 -1.77 -10.97
CA MET A 121 -2.91 -1.39 -9.62
C MET A 121 -1.95 -0.20 -9.64
N ARG A 122 -0.94 -0.22 -10.49
CA ARG A 122 0.01 0.89 -10.65
C ARG A 122 -0.70 2.19 -11.02
N LYS A 123 -1.59 2.14 -12.00
CA LYS A 123 -2.38 3.29 -12.45
C LYS A 123 -3.28 3.83 -11.35
N ARG A 124 -3.95 2.93 -10.61
CA ARG A 124 -4.85 3.34 -9.51
C ARG A 124 -4.09 4.02 -8.38
N ILE A 125 -2.98 3.44 -7.94
CA ILE A 125 -2.14 4.04 -6.90
C ILE A 125 -1.58 5.38 -7.36
N ALA A 126 -1.04 5.45 -8.57
CA ALA A 126 -0.50 6.69 -9.15
C ALA A 126 -1.56 7.79 -9.23
N GLU A 127 -2.79 7.45 -9.64
CA GLU A 127 -3.91 8.38 -9.71
C GLU A 127 -4.26 8.96 -8.32
N VAL A 128 -4.39 8.10 -7.31
CA VAL A 128 -4.72 8.53 -5.94
C VAL A 128 -3.60 9.40 -5.35
N LEU A 129 -2.35 9.02 -5.58
CA LEU A 129 -1.18 9.75 -5.10
C LEU A 129 -0.82 10.98 -5.95
N GLU A 130 -1.47 11.14 -7.12
CA GLU A 130 -1.20 12.24 -8.08
C GLU A 130 0.28 12.28 -8.50
N ILE A 131 0.83 11.11 -8.79
CA ILE A 131 2.20 10.92 -9.29
C ILE A 131 2.17 10.18 -10.64
N ASP A 132 3.31 10.14 -11.31
CA ASP A 132 3.47 9.40 -12.56
C ASP A 132 3.45 7.89 -12.29
N VAL A 133 2.87 7.11 -13.20
CA VAL A 133 2.83 5.63 -13.09
C VAL A 133 4.24 5.03 -13.05
N GLU A 134 5.23 5.68 -13.66
CA GLU A 134 6.63 5.25 -13.61
C GLU A 134 7.26 5.38 -12.21
N GLN A 135 6.63 6.10 -11.30
CA GLN A 135 7.05 6.21 -9.89
C GLN A 135 6.47 5.08 -9.02
N VAL A 136 5.62 4.23 -9.59
CA VAL A 136 4.92 3.14 -8.87
C VAL A 136 5.31 1.80 -9.45
N SER A 137 6.04 1.00 -8.68
CA SER A 137 6.40 -0.38 -9.02
C SER A 137 5.58 -1.36 -8.17
N VAL A 138 4.98 -2.34 -8.84
CA VAL A 138 4.26 -3.45 -8.20
C VAL A 138 4.76 -4.76 -8.79
N LYS A 139 5.24 -5.64 -7.94
CA LYS A 139 5.67 -7.00 -8.28
C LYS A 139 4.84 -8.00 -7.51
N ALA A 140 4.71 -9.19 -8.03
CA ALA A 140 4.02 -10.29 -7.36
C ALA A 140 4.88 -11.55 -7.38
N THR A 141 4.82 -12.31 -6.30
CA THR A 141 5.50 -13.58 -6.16
C THR A 141 4.67 -14.56 -5.35
N THR A 142 4.97 -15.84 -5.47
CA THR A 142 4.51 -16.87 -4.53
C THR A 142 5.62 -17.19 -3.55
N GLU A 143 5.32 -17.93 -2.49
CA GLU A 143 6.32 -18.55 -1.61
C GLU A 143 6.46 -20.06 -1.89
N GLU A 144 6.23 -20.48 -3.13
CA GLU A 144 6.44 -21.87 -3.58
C GLU A 144 5.69 -22.89 -2.72
N LYS A 145 4.44 -22.59 -2.36
CA LYS A 145 3.57 -23.39 -1.48
C LYS A 145 4.07 -23.51 -0.04
N LEU A 146 5.00 -22.65 0.40
CA LEU A 146 5.50 -22.59 1.76
C LEU A 146 4.69 -21.60 2.61
N GLY A 147 4.47 -21.97 3.87
CA GLY A 147 3.85 -21.11 4.86
C GLY A 147 2.39 -20.77 4.57
N PHE A 148 1.88 -19.74 5.26
CA PHE A 148 0.47 -19.35 5.20
C PHE A 148 0.06 -18.71 3.87
N THR A 149 0.98 -18.11 3.14
CA THR A 149 0.68 -17.65 1.77
C THR A 149 0.68 -18.82 0.81
N GLY A 150 1.57 -19.79 1.02
CA GLY A 150 1.72 -20.96 0.20
C GLY A 150 0.55 -21.95 0.31
N ASP A 151 -0.11 -22.02 1.47
CA ASP A 151 -1.31 -22.84 1.69
C ASP A 151 -2.63 -22.08 1.41
N GLU A 152 -2.54 -20.86 0.89
CA GLU A 152 -3.66 -19.99 0.53
C GLU A 152 -4.52 -19.54 1.73
N SER A 153 -3.97 -19.52 2.93
CA SER A 153 -4.65 -18.99 4.12
C SER A 153 -4.48 -17.49 4.29
N GLY A 154 -3.50 -16.89 3.65
CA GLY A 154 -3.24 -15.45 3.77
C GLY A 154 -2.57 -14.83 2.56
N VAL A 155 -2.59 -13.52 2.54
CA VAL A 155 -1.89 -12.65 1.58
C VAL A 155 -1.11 -11.61 2.35
N LYS A 156 0.07 -11.26 1.86
CA LYS A 156 0.90 -10.21 2.44
C LYS A 156 1.51 -9.31 1.38
N SER A 157 1.91 -8.13 1.79
CA SER A 157 2.54 -7.15 0.92
C SER A 157 3.62 -6.37 1.65
N TYR A 158 4.61 -5.94 0.89
CA TYR A 158 5.69 -5.05 1.33
C TYR A 158 5.71 -3.82 0.44
N CYS A 159 6.08 -2.69 1.02
CA CYS A 159 6.37 -1.48 0.27
C CYS A 159 7.61 -0.80 0.83
N VAL A 160 8.44 -0.29 -0.04
CA VAL A 160 9.51 0.64 0.30
C VAL A 160 9.35 1.88 -0.58
N LEU A 161 9.61 3.05 -0.02
CA LEU A 161 9.53 4.30 -0.78
C LEU A 161 10.54 5.34 -0.31
N LEU A 162 10.75 6.30 -1.18
CA LEU A 162 11.52 7.50 -0.89
C LEU A 162 10.64 8.73 -0.98
N LEU A 163 10.80 9.60 0.02
CA LEU A 163 10.24 10.95 0.03
C LEU A 163 11.37 11.96 -0.06
N GLU A 164 11.09 13.13 -0.64
CA GLU A 164 12.01 14.27 -0.63
C GLU A 164 11.29 15.55 -0.24
N LYS A 165 12.08 16.45 0.32
CA LYS A 165 11.67 17.83 0.66
C LYS A 165 12.77 18.82 0.27
#